data_637d7cf51fe729943de5c6774738b0ab
#
_entry.id   637d7cf51fe729943de5c6774738b0ab
#
_cell.length_a   1.000
_cell.length_b   1.000
_cell.length_c   1.000
_cell.angle_alpha   90.00
_cell.angle_beta   90.00
_cell.angle_gamma   90.00
#
_symmetry.space_group_name_H-M   'P 1'
#
loop_
_entity.id
_entity.type
_entity.pdbx_description
1 polymer ?
#
loop_
_entity_poly.entity_id
_entity_poly.type
_entity_poly.pdbx_seq_one_letter_code
_entity_poly.pdbx_strand_id
1 'polypeptide(L)'
;MALNTGELLFTSSLAELAQSNQAFSLFMMEAFTRHKNLDYGDICDQDKRINEDAVSSGGRIMSSYKLPDELTEHCRDEKIWVITEAENQDGNRLCTTILFPSEY
;
A
#
# COMPACT_ATOMS: atom_id res chain seq x y z
N MET A 1 -10.59 7.66 -11.74
CA MET A 1 -10.18 6.37 -12.28
C MET A 1 -9.49 5.58 -11.18
N ALA A 2 -9.86 4.33 -11.01
CA ALA A 2 -9.28 3.49 -9.96
C ALA A 2 -8.20 2.57 -10.56
N LEU A 3 -7.15 2.33 -9.79
CA LEU A 3 -6.09 1.41 -10.16
C LEU A 3 -6.59 -0.03 -10.06
N ASN A 4 -6.23 -0.86 -11.05
CA ASN A 4 -6.46 -2.30 -10.94
C ASN A 4 -5.39 -2.86 -9.98
N THR A 5 -5.84 -3.33 -8.82
CA THR A 5 -4.93 -3.78 -7.74
C THR A 5 -4.72 -5.29 -7.71
N GLY A 6 -5.51 -6.04 -8.49
CA GLY A 6 -5.45 -7.50 -8.42
C GLY A 6 -5.85 -8.02 -7.05
N GLU A 7 -5.27 -9.14 -6.65
CA GLU A 7 -5.53 -9.75 -5.35
C GLU A 7 -4.85 -8.95 -4.23
N LEU A 8 -5.57 -8.69 -3.14
CA LEU A 8 -5.04 -7.98 -1.99
C LEU A 8 -4.39 -8.95 -1.00
N LEU A 9 -3.13 -8.73 -0.71
CA LEU A 9 -2.34 -9.57 0.18
C LEU A 9 -1.78 -8.75 1.36
N PHE A 10 -1.61 -9.41 2.50
CA PHE A 10 -1.03 -8.81 3.70
C PHE A 10 0.10 -9.69 4.21
N THR A 11 1.13 -9.07 4.79
CA THR A 11 2.12 -9.85 5.55
C THR A 11 1.44 -10.42 6.80
N SER A 12 1.99 -11.51 7.32
CA SER A 12 1.40 -12.17 8.49
C SER A 12 1.35 -11.26 9.72
N SER A 13 2.37 -10.44 9.94
CA SER A 13 2.39 -9.51 11.08
C SER A 13 1.29 -8.46 10.97
N LEU A 14 1.05 -7.94 9.76
CA LEU A 14 -0.05 -7.00 9.51
C LEU A 14 -1.41 -7.66 9.75
N ALA A 15 -1.58 -8.88 9.25
CA ALA A 15 -2.83 -9.61 9.41
C ALA A 15 -3.13 -9.88 10.89
N GLU A 16 -2.12 -10.27 11.65
CA GLU A 16 -2.29 -10.52 13.10
C GLU A 16 -2.68 -9.24 13.83
N LEU A 17 -2.01 -8.14 13.55
CA LEU A 17 -2.32 -6.87 14.19
C LEU A 17 -3.73 -6.39 13.82
N ALA A 18 -4.13 -6.55 12.58
CA ALA A 18 -5.47 -6.16 12.13
C ALA A 18 -6.56 -6.98 12.83
N GLN A 19 -6.30 -8.24 13.12
CA GLN A 19 -7.26 -9.08 13.85
C GLN A 19 -7.44 -8.64 15.30
N SER A 20 -6.39 -8.13 15.93
CA SER A 20 -6.43 -7.75 17.35
C SER A 20 -6.67 -6.26 17.58
N ASN A 21 -6.58 -5.42 16.55
CA ASN A 21 -6.70 -3.96 16.67
C ASN A 21 -7.57 -3.42 15.55
N GLN A 22 -8.82 -3.09 15.91
CA GLN A 22 -9.79 -2.59 14.94
C GLN A 22 -9.36 -1.26 14.32
N ALA A 23 -8.76 -0.38 15.11
CA ALA A 23 -8.30 0.93 14.60
C ALA A 23 -7.22 0.74 13.52
N PHE A 24 -6.31 -0.23 13.71
CA PHE A 24 -5.31 -0.54 12.71
C PHE A 24 -5.96 -1.13 11.45
N SER A 25 -6.91 -2.02 11.61
CA SER A 25 -7.63 -2.61 10.47
C SER A 25 -8.31 -1.54 9.62
N LEU A 26 -8.98 -0.58 10.26
CA LEU A 26 -9.63 0.51 9.56
C LEU A 26 -8.62 1.42 8.87
N PHE A 27 -7.52 1.72 9.52
CA PHE A 27 -6.45 2.52 8.92
C PHE A 27 -5.88 1.84 7.67
N MET A 28 -5.63 0.54 7.75
CA MET A 28 -5.08 -0.24 6.64
C MET A 28 -6.02 -0.23 5.44
N MET A 29 -7.31 -0.38 5.66
CA MET A 29 -8.30 -0.36 4.58
C MET A 29 -8.45 1.02 3.97
N GLU A 30 -8.37 2.07 4.79
CA GLU A 30 -8.36 3.45 4.29
C GLU A 30 -7.12 3.70 3.42
N ALA A 31 -5.96 3.22 3.86
CA ALA A 31 -4.72 3.34 3.09
C ALA A 31 -4.85 2.65 1.74
N PHE A 32 -5.42 1.45 1.71
CA PHE A 32 -5.64 0.72 0.47
C PHE A 32 -6.58 1.50 -0.47
N THR A 33 -7.66 2.07 0.08
CA THR A 33 -8.61 2.86 -0.70
C THR A 33 -7.93 4.09 -1.31
N ARG A 34 -7.09 4.78 -0.54
CA ARG A 34 -6.32 5.93 -1.04
C ARG A 34 -5.40 5.50 -2.18
N HIS A 35 -4.67 4.41 -2.00
CA HIS A 35 -3.77 3.87 -3.01
C HIS A 35 -4.52 3.54 -4.30
N LYS A 36 -5.66 2.88 -4.18
CA LYS A 36 -6.50 2.49 -5.31
C LYS A 36 -6.99 3.72 -6.09
N ASN A 37 -7.20 4.83 -5.39
CA ASN A 37 -7.64 6.09 -6.00
C ASN A 37 -6.48 7.01 -6.36
N LEU A 38 -5.27 6.47 -6.44
CA LEU A 38 -4.07 7.18 -6.89
C LEU A 38 -3.62 8.30 -5.93
N ASP A 39 -3.95 8.14 -4.66
CA ASP A 39 -3.44 8.97 -3.57
C ASP A 39 -2.32 8.19 -2.89
N TYR A 40 -1.08 8.54 -3.21
CA TYR A 40 0.09 7.75 -2.84
C TYR A 40 0.63 8.04 -1.44
N GLY A 41 -0.06 8.92 -0.69
CA GLY A 41 0.32 9.21 0.69
C GLY A 41 1.59 10.03 0.83
N ASP A 42 2.45 9.59 1.74
CA ASP A 42 3.62 10.35 2.20
C ASP A 42 4.88 9.96 1.43
N ILE A 43 4.87 10.15 0.12
CA ILE A 43 6.05 9.95 -0.72
C ILE A 43 6.49 11.28 -1.32
N CYS A 44 7.76 11.35 -1.75
CA CYS A 44 8.27 12.59 -2.34
C CYS A 44 7.70 12.82 -3.75
N ASP A 45 7.83 14.04 -4.25
CA ASP A 45 7.27 14.41 -5.57
C ASP A 45 7.88 13.58 -6.70
N GLN A 46 9.16 13.24 -6.60
CA GLN A 46 9.80 12.40 -7.60
C GLN A 46 9.15 11.01 -7.66
N ASP A 47 8.89 10.41 -6.49
CA ASP A 47 8.25 9.10 -6.41
C ASP A 47 6.80 9.16 -6.89
N LYS A 48 6.10 10.27 -6.65
CA LYS A 48 4.74 10.47 -7.18
C LYS A 48 4.74 10.47 -8.70
N ARG A 49 5.72 11.12 -9.32
CA ARG A 49 5.84 11.13 -10.79
C ARG A 49 6.15 9.74 -11.33
N ILE A 50 7.00 8.99 -10.64
CA ILE A 50 7.30 7.61 -11.02
C ILE A 50 6.03 6.77 -11.00
N ASN A 51 5.20 6.93 -9.96
CA ASN A 51 3.91 6.23 -9.87
C ASN A 51 2.96 6.64 -10.99
N GLU A 52 2.87 7.94 -11.29
CA GLU A 52 2.01 8.44 -12.36
C GLU A 52 2.40 7.86 -13.71
N ASP A 53 3.71 7.80 -13.98
CA ASP A 53 4.22 7.17 -15.19
C ASP A 53 3.90 5.68 -15.20
N ALA A 54 4.01 5.01 -14.06
CA ALA A 54 3.74 3.58 -13.93
C ALA A 54 2.28 3.22 -14.17
N VAL A 55 1.35 4.11 -13.82
CA VAL A 55 -0.07 3.90 -14.12
C VAL A 55 -0.28 3.70 -15.62
N SER A 56 0.41 4.51 -16.44
CA SER A 56 0.30 4.44 -17.90
C SER A 56 1.16 3.36 -18.52
N SER A 57 2.37 3.15 -17.98
CA SER A 57 3.35 2.22 -18.57
C SER A 57 3.20 0.78 -18.08
N GLY A 58 2.43 0.56 -17.01
CA GLY A 58 2.27 -0.76 -16.42
C GLY A 58 3.33 -1.12 -15.39
N GLY A 59 4.13 -0.17 -14.94
CA GLY A 59 5.15 -0.40 -13.92
C GLY A 59 4.56 -0.60 -12.52
N ARG A 60 5.44 -0.98 -11.58
CA ARG A 60 5.06 -1.17 -10.17
C ARG A 60 4.73 0.17 -9.52
N ILE A 61 3.70 0.18 -8.67
CA ILE A 61 3.24 1.38 -7.99
C ILE A 61 3.36 1.16 -6.47
N MET A 62 3.96 2.12 -5.77
CA MET A 62 4.17 2.05 -4.33
C MET A 62 3.67 3.31 -3.65
N SER A 63 2.87 3.12 -2.59
CA SER A 63 2.41 4.19 -1.72
C SER A 63 2.93 3.99 -0.30
N SER A 64 3.04 5.08 0.45
CA SER A 64 3.48 5.06 1.85
C SER A 64 2.50 5.89 2.68
N TYR A 65 2.03 5.35 3.79
CA TYR A 65 1.06 6.03 4.66
C TYR A 65 1.56 6.00 6.10
N LYS A 66 1.76 7.20 6.64
CA LYS A 66 2.21 7.35 8.02
C LYS A 66 1.10 6.91 8.97
N LEU A 67 1.47 6.11 9.97
CA LEU A 67 0.54 5.67 11.00
C LEU A 67 0.18 6.83 11.93
N PRO A 68 -1.08 6.90 12.41
CA PRO A 68 -1.43 7.80 13.50
C PRO A 68 -0.59 7.47 14.74
N ASP A 69 -0.29 8.49 15.56
CA ASP A 69 0.57 8.32 16.73
C ASP A 69 0.06 7.23 17.68
N GLU A 70 -1.26 7.13 17.85
CA GLU A 70 -1.86 6.14 18.74
C GLU A 70 -1.68 4.69 18.26
N LEU A 71 -1.31 4.48 17.00
CA LEU A 71 -1.06 3.15 16.46
C LEU A 71 0.41 2.80 16.40
N THR A 72 1.32 3.79 16.44
CA THR A 72 2.77 3.54 16.28
C THR A 72 3.35 2.69 17.38
N GLU A 73 2.83 2.78 18.60
CA GLU A 73 3.34 2.00 19.74
C GLU A 73 3.08 0.49 19.60
N HIS A 74 2.14 0.11 18.73
CA HIS A 74 1.79 -1.30 18.47
C HIS A 74 2.49 -1.83 17.23
N CYS A 75 3.22 -0.98 16.51
CA CYS A 75 3.77 -1.32 15.21
C CYS A 75 5.28 -1.24 15.22
N ARG A 76 5.90 -2.09 14.40
CA ARG A 76 7.36 -2.12 14.23
C ARG A 76 7.85 -0.85 13.54
N ASP A 77 7.09 -0.33 12.61
CA ASP A 77 7.43 0.83 11.79
C ASP A 77 6.43 1.96 12.00
N GLU A 78 6.81 3.16 11.60
CA GLU A 78 5.96 4.34 11.72
C GLU A 78 4.99 4.51 10.55
N LYS A 79 5.08 3.64 9.57
CA LYS A 79 4.27 3.70 8.35
C LYS A 79 4.06 2.31 7.77
N ILE A 80 3.11 2.23 6.83
CA ILE A 80 2.90 1.03 6.04
C ILE A 80 3.10 1.37 4.57
N TRP A 81 3.50 0.39 3.79
CA TRP A 81 3.61 0.49 2.33
C TRP A 81 2.51 -0.32 1.67
N VAL A 82 2.01 0.19 0.55
CA VAL A 82 1.06 -0.53 -0.30
C VAL A 82 1.71 -0.61 -1.68
N ILE A 83 1.99 -1.83 -2.15
CA ILE A 83 2.72 -2.05 -3.40
C ILE A 83 1.86 -2.87 -4.35
N THR A 84 1.55 -2.29 -5.52
CA THR A 84 0.87 -3.00 -6.60
C THR A 84 1.91 -3.45 -7.63
N GLU A 85 1.90 -4.72 -7.98
CA GLU A 85 2.86 -5.28 -8.91
C GLU A 85 2.68 -4.72 -10.32
N ALA A 86 3.76 -4.78 -11.11
CA ALA A 86 3.73 -4.36 -12.50
C ALA A 86 2.79 -5.27 -13.31
N GLU A 87 2.30 -4.76 -14.44
CA GLU A 87 1.51 -5.55 -15.36
C GLU A 87 2.32 -6.71 -15.93
N ASN A 88 1.67 -7.86 -16.08
CA ASN A 88 2.27 -9.01 -16.74
C ASN A 88 2.12 -8.88 -18.26
N GLN A 89 2.48 -9.94 -19.00
CA GLN A 89 2.40 -9.95 -20.47
C GLN A 89 0.98 -9.70 -20.99
N ASP A 90 -0.03 -10.05 -20.19
CA ASP A 90 -1.44 -9.89 -20.56
C ASP A 90 -2.00 -8.51 -20.15
N GLY A 91 -1.16 -7.65 -19.59
CA GLY A 91 -1.58 -6.32 -19.12
C GLY A 91 -2.30 -6.35 -17.78
N ASN A 92 -2.16 -7.42 -17.02
CA ASN A 92 -2.84 -7.57 -15.73
C ASN A 92 -1.87 -7.40 -14.56
N ARG A 93 -2.34 -6.70 -13.52
CA ARG A 93 -1.64 -6.59 -12.25
C ARG A 93 -2.16 -7.69 -11.33
N LEU A 94 -1.27 -8.61 -10.92
CA LEU A 94 -1.69 -9.82 -10.22
C LEU A 94 -2.07 -9.59 -8.77
N CYS A 95 -1.37 -8.68 -8.08
CA CYS A 95 -1.64 -8.47 -6.66
C CYS A 95 -1.14 -7.12 -6.17
N THR A 96 -1.66 -6.75 -4.99
CA THR A 96 -1.21 -5.62 -4.21
C THR A 96 -0.93 -6.12 -2.81
N THR A 97 0.25 -5.80 -2.26
CA THR A 97 0.65 -6.23 -0.93
C THR A 97 0.75 -5.04 0.01
N ILE A 98 0.19 -5.19 1.21
CA ILE A 98 0.36 -4.22 2.29
C ILE A 98 1.36 -4.81 3.28
N LEU A 99 2.39 -4.04 3.65
CA LEU A 99 3.49 -4.51 4.48
C LEU A 99 4.08 -3.36 5.28
N PHE A 100 4.81 -3.73 6.34
CA PHE A 100 5.69 -2.77 7.01
C PHE A 100 6.99 -2.65 6.20
N PRO A 101 7.60 -1.43 6.11
CA PRO A 101 8.85 -1.26 5.36
C PRO A 101 9.96 -2.23 5.75
N SER A 102 10.06 -2.57 7.04
CA SER A 102 11.08 -3.51 7.51
C SER A 102 10.89 -4.94 6.99
N GLU A 103 9.74 -5.24 6.42
CA GLU A 103 9.43 -6.56 5.86
C GLU A 103 9.71 -6.65 4.36
N TYR A 104 10.10 -5.54 3.78
CA TYR A 104 10.39 -5.50 2.34
C TYR A 104 11.72 -6.23 2.01
#